data_5459f9d1fec9057d64d7479cee7e45d7
#
_entry.id   5459f9d1fec9057d64d7479cee7e45d7
#
_cell.length_a   1.000
_cell.length_b   1.000
_cell.length_c   1.000
_cell.angle_alpha   90.00
_cell.angle_beta   90.00
_cell.angle_gamma   90.00
#
_symmetry.space_group_name_H-M   'P 1'
#
loop_
_entity.id
_entity.type
_entity.pdbx_description
1 polymer ?
#
loop_
_entity_poly.entity_id
_entity_poly.type
_entity_poly.pdbx_seq_one_letter_code
_entity_poly.pdbx_strand_id
1 'polypeptide(L)'
;YLIMAILASLSKVYEQLIQINTKDKLFTYNSIAVDDEDGTVYFLGKYFENNSNKPKKKRAVNFHFELYKVDANGQSNNRFKSSNKYISSLALVKYKNHLACLGLYGKKDLTTSGVCLFNINQKTLQIEIEKYNPFSEQFLTDKFGNKKKLKKRAVKNGLDNITLNNIHVMENGDLIVYAEE
;
A
#
# COMPACT_ATOMS: atom_id res chain seq x y z
N TYR A 1 14.76 -0.52 -12.61
CA TYR A 1 14.56 -1.87 -12.03
C TYR A 1 14.41 -2.88 -13.16
N LEU A 2 14.91 -4.10 -12.96
CA LEU A 2 14.80 -5.21 -13.90
C LEU A 2 13.85 -6.25 -13.31
N ILE A 3 12.88 -6.70 -14.10
CA ILE A 3 12.06 -7.89 -13.82
C ILE A 3 12.38 -8.94 -14.85
N MET A 4 12.65 -10.15 -14.40
CA MET A 4 12.94 -11.29 -15.24
C MET A 4 12.10 -12.49 -14.77
N ALA A 5 11.31 -13.06 -15.65
CA ALA A 5 10.60 -14.31 -15.40
C ALA A 5 11.43 -15.49 -15.97
N ILE A 6 11.72 -16.46 -15.12
CA ILE A 6 12.57 -17.62 -15.41
C ILE A 6 11.83 -18.89 -15.01
N LEU A 7 11.81 -19.89 -15.88
CA LEU A 7 11.31 -21.23 -15.57
C LEU A 7 12.26 -21.96 -14.60
N ALA A 8 11.78 -23.03 -13.96
CA ALA A 8 12.61 -23.90 -13.13
C ALA A 8 13.79 -24.53 -13.91
N SER A 9 13.67 -24.64 -15.22
CA SER A 9 14.76 -25.04 -16.13
C SER A 9 15.81 -23.96 -16.40
N LEU A 10 15.70 -22.78 -15.77
CA LEU A 10 16.49 -21.57 -15.99
C LEU A 10 16.30 -20.93 -17.38
N SER A 11 15.28 -21.35 -18.13
CA SER A 11 14.93 -20.70 -19.38
C SER A 11 14.20 -19.39 -19.09
N LYS A 12 14.67 -18.30 -19.72
CA LYS A 12 14.04 -16.98 -19.59
C LYS A 12 12.70 -16.96 -20.34
N VAL A 13 11.63 -16.57 -19.65
CA VAL A 13 10.30 -16.36 -20.23
C VAL A 13 10.20 -14.96 -20.80
N TYR A 14 10.51 -13.95 -19.99
CA TYR A 14 10.59 -12.55 -20.42
C TYR A 14 11.54 -11.77 -19.53
N GLU A 15 11.93 -10.61 -20.03
CA GLU A 15 12.74 -9.62 -19.32
C GLU A 15 12.22 -8.23 -19.64
N GLN A 16 11.95 -7.43 -18.61
CA GLN A 16 11.45 -6.07 -18.75
C GLN A 16 12.23 -5.11 -17.88
N LEU A 17 12.72 -4.03 -18.49
CA LEU A 17 13.32 -2.92 -17.77
C LEU A 17 12.22 -1.93 -17.37
N ILE A 18 11.96 -1.82 -16.08
CA ILE A 18 10.95 -0.91 -15.56
C ILE A 18 11.48 0.53 -15.63
N GLN A 19 10.76 1.36 -16.36
CA GLN A 19 11.04 2.78 -16.45
C GLN A 19 10.23 3.54 -15.39
N ILE A 20 10.95 4.23 -14.50
CA ILE A 20 10.36 5.09 -13.47
C ILE A 20 10.76 6.54 -13.77
N ASN A 21 9.79 7.36 -14.14
CA ASN A 21 10.02 8.74 -14.57
C ASN A 21 10.23 9.70 -13.38
N THR A 22 11.14 9.35 -12.47
CA THR A 22 11.52 10.23 -11.35
C THR A 22 12.95 9.97 -10.91
N LYS A 23 13.50 10.89 -10.09
CA LYS A 23 14.81 10.69 -9.48
C LYS A 23 14.74 9.60 -8.40
N ASP A 24 15.74 8.75 -8.30
CA ASP A 24 15.78 7.61 -7.36
C ASP A 24 15.44 7.99 -5.92
N LYS A 25 15.92 9.14 -5.45
CA LYS A 25 15.62 9.65 -4.10
C LYS A 25 14.16 10.01 -3.85
N LEU A 26 13.36 10.10 -4.89
CA LEU A 26 11.93 10.44 -4.84
C LEU A 26 11.01 9.26 -5.06
N PHE A 27 11.59 8.08 -5.24
CA PHE A 27 10.87 6.83 -5.37
C PHE A 27 11.29 5.85 -4.29
N THR A 28 10.32 5.14 -3.74
CA THR A 28 10.56 4.01 -2.84
C THR A 28 9.71 2.85 -3.30
N TYR A 29 10.36 1.73 -3.56
CA TYR A 29 9.66 0.45 -3.73
C TYR A 29 8.94 0.11 -2.43
N ASN A 30 7.69 -0.34 -2.54
CA ASN A 30 6.85 -0.60 -1.38
C ASN A 30 6.48 -2.08 -1.22
N SER A 31 5.91 -2.70 -2.25
CA SER A 31 5.55 -4.13 -2.23
C SER A 31 5.41 -4.69 -3.63
N ILE A 32 5.48 -6.02 -3.74
CA ILE A 32 5.32 -6.79 -4.97
C ILE A 32 4.32 -7.93 -4.76
N ALA A 33 3.62 -8.28 -5.82
CA ALA A 33 2.84 -9.50 -5.92
C ALA A 33 3.04 -10.11 -7.31
N VAL A 34 3.01 -11.42 -7.39
CA VAL A 34 3.18 -12.15 -8.66
C VAL A 34 1.90 -12.93 -8.93
N ASP A 35 1.48 -12.98 -10.17
CA ASP A 35 0.46 -13.89 -10.64
C ASP A 35 1.11 -15.21 -11.04
N ASP A 36 0.84 -16.28 -10.30
CA ASP A 36 1.46 -17.58 -10.50
C ASP A 36 0.94 -18.29 -11.79
N GLU A 37 -0.18 -17.81 -12.35
CA GLU A 37 -0.77 -18.41 -13.55
C GLU A 37 -0.04 -17.98 -14.84
N ASP A 38 0.32 -16.70 -14.93
CA ASP A 38 0.91 -16.13 -16.16
C ASP A 38 2.25 -15.41 -15.94
N GLY A 39 2.73 -15.37 -14.71
CA GLY A 39 3.99 -14.72 -14.35
C GLY A 39 3.89 -13.19 -14.38
N THR A 40 2.71 -12.59 -14.45
CA THR A 40 2.53 -11.15 -14.36
C THR A 40 2.99 -10.64 -12.98
N VAL A 41 3.79 -9.60 -12.99
CA VAL A 41 4.30 -8.97 -11.78
C VAL A 41 3.58 -7.65 -11.55
N TYR A 42 3.01 -7.51 -10.35
CA TYR A 42 2.46 -6.26 -9.87
C TYR A 42 3.39 -5.68 -8.81
N PHE A 43 3.67 -4.40 -8.86
CA PHE A 43 4.40 -3.74 -7.78
C PHE A 43 3.83 -2.37 -7.46
N LEU A 44 3.99 -1.98 -6.21
CA LEU A 44 3.55 -0.72 -5.68
C LEU A 44 4.75 0.18 -5.41
N GLY A 45 4.76 1.34 -6.01
CA GLY A 45 5.75 2.38 -5.78
C GLY A 45 5.16 3.56 -5.00
N LYS A 46 5.99 4.17 -4.15
CA LYS A 46 5.69 5.40 -3.41
C LYS A 46 6.52 6.52 -3.97
N TYR A 47 5.85 7.55 -4.48
CA TYR A 47 6.46 8.73 -5.09
C TYR A 47 6.37 9.93 -4.17
N PHE A 48 7.50 10.56 -3.89
CA PHE A 48 7.54 11.80 -3.13
C PHE A 48 7.36 13.01 -4.06
N GLU A 49 6.45 13.88 -3.69
CA GLU A 49 6.14 15.10 -4.41
C GLU A 49 7.08 16.26 -3.99
N ASN A 50 7.07 17.34 -4.76
CA ASN A 50 7.83 18.56 -4.46
C ASN A 50 9.35 18.39 -4.35
N ASN A 51 9.94 17.43 -5.08
CA ASN A 51 11.38 17.14 -5.08
C ASN A 51 11.99 16.87 -3.69
N SER A 52 11.20 16.40 -2.75
CA SER A 52 11.63 16.15 -1.38
C SER A 52 10.96 14.91 -0.78
N ASN A 53 11.74 14.04 -0.19
CA ASN A 53 11.25 12.92 0.62
C ASN A 53 10.90 13.32 2.06
N LYS A 54 10.97 14.60 2.39
CA LYS A 54 10.59 15.15 3.70
C LYS A 54 9.24 15.87 3.59
N PRO A 55 8.32 15.71 4.54
CA PRO A 55 7.09 16.48 4.56
C PRO A 55 7.37 17.96 4.77
N LYS A 56 6.71 18.84 4.02
CA LYS A 56 6.83 20.30 4.18
C LYS A 56 6.34 20.80 5.53
N LYS A 57 5.33 20.12 6.09
CA LYS A 57 4.77 20.38 7.41
C LYS A 57 4.73 19.06 8.18
N LYS A 58 4.81 19.13 9.50
CA LYS A 58 4.69 17.96 10.36
C LYS A 58 3.40 17.18 10.01
N ARG A 59 3.56 15.93 9.57
CA ARG A 59 2.49 14.99 9.15
C ARG A 59 1.75 15.33 7.85
N ALA A 60 2.18 16.33 7.08
CA ALA A 60 1.58 16.56 5.78
C ALA A 60 1.97 15.44 4.81
N VAL A 61 0.98 14.91 4.10
CA VAL A 61 1.22 13.94 3.02
C VAL A 61 1.88 14.65 1.85
N ASN A 62 3.05 14.17 1.43
CA ASN A 62 3.80 14.70 0.30
C ASN A 62 4.20 13.59 -0.68
N PHE A 63 3.40 12.54 -0.73
CA PHE A 63 3.62 11.40 -1.62
C PHE A 63 2.28 10.88 -2.14
N HIS A 64 2.37 10.08 -3.18
CA HIS A 64 1.28 9.23 -3.68
C HIS A 64 1.82 7.84 -3.97
N PHE A 65 0.93 6.90 -4.18
CA PHE A 65 1.25 5.56 -4.62
C PHE A 65 0.94 5.41 -6.11
N GLU A 66 1.77 4.64 -6.81
CA GLU A 66 1.52 4.16 -8.17
C GLU A 66 1.60 2.65 -8.21
N LEU A 67 0.62 2.04 -8.87
CA LEU A 67 0.56 0.61 -9.10
C LEU A 67 1.04 0.31 -10.52
N TYR A 68 1.93 -0.63 -10.64
CA TYR A 68 2.51 -1.11 -11.89
C TYR A 68 2.12 -2.54 -12.15
N LYS A 69 1.91 -2.85 -13.43
CA LYS A 69 1.80 -4.20 -13.98
C LYS A 69 2.91 -4.39 -15.01
N VAL A 70 3.61 -5.50 -14.94
CA VAL A 70 4.68 -5.89 -15.86
C VAL A 70 4.45 -7.33 -16.29
N ASP A 71 4.38 -7.54 -17.58
CA ASP A 71 4.25 -8.86 -18.20
C ASP A 71 5.11 -8.96 -19.46
N ALA A 72 4.98 -10.05 -20.23
CA ALA A 72 5.73 -10.25 -21.47
C ALA A 72 5.46 -9.16 -22.54
N ASN A 73 4.31 -8.49 -22.46
CA ASN A 73 3.92 -7.44 -23.41
C ASN A 73 4.43 -6.05 -23.04
N GLY A 74 4.97 -5.90 -21.82
CA GLY A 74 5.55 -4.63 -21.35
C GLY A 74 5.06 -4.18 -20.00
N GLN A 75 5.04 -2.85 -19.81
CA GLN A 75 4.72 -2.19 -18.57
C GLN A 75 3.49 -1.29 -18.72
N SER A 76 2.60 -1.34 -17.73
CA SER A 76 1.55 -0.35 -17.54
C SER A 76 1.53 0.12 -16.09
N ASN A 77 1.03 1.33 -15.84
CA ASN A 77 0.91 1.86 -14.48
C ASN A 77 -0.32 2.74 -14.34
N ASN A 78 -0.78 2.88 -13.11
CA ASN A 78 -1.85 3.79 -12.74
C ASN A 78 -1.56 4.43 -11.37
N ARG A 79 -1.81 5.74 -11.26
CA ARG A 79 -1.73 6.44 -9.99
C ARG A 79 -2.88 6.01 -9.08
N PHE A 80 -2.53 5.58 -7.88
CA PHE A 80 -3.49 5.16 -6.87
C PHE A 80 -4.23 6.40 -6.30
N LYS A 81 -5.54 6.47 -6.50
CA LYS A 81 -6.39 7.57 -6.03
C LYS A 81 -7.51 7.02 -5.17
N SER A 82 -7.40 7.16 -3.85
CA SER A 82 -8.50 6.89 -2.92
C SER A 82 -9.46 8.08 -2.85
N SER A 83 -10.74 7.84 -2.56
CA SER A 83 -11.78 8.86 -2.71
C SER A 83 -11.72 9.98 -1.68
N ASN A 84 -11.48 9.72 -0.38
CA ASN A 84 -11.61 10.77 0.64
C ASN A 84 -10.73 10.57 1.90
N LYS A 85 -9.68 9.75 1.84
CA LYS A 85 -8.84 9.44 2.99
C LYS A 85 -7.36 9.59 2.67
N TYR A 86 -6.56 9.89 3.68
CA TYR A 86 -5.12 9.89 3.56
C TYR A 86 -4.59 8.49 3.82
N ILE A 87 -4.02 7.87 2.80
CA ILE A 87 -3.40 6.55 2.92
C ILE A 87 -1.97 6.75 3.41
N SER A 88 -1.67 6.26 4.61
CA SER A 88 -0.34 6.40 5.22
C SER A 88 0.60 5.26 4.83
N SER A 89 0.05 4.06 4.67
CA SER A 89 0.76 2.86 4.25
C SER A 89 -0.14 2.01 3.38
N LEU A 90 0.46 1.32 2.40
CA LEU A 90 -0.26 0.48 1.45
C LEU A 90 0.63 -0.67 1.03
N ALA A 91 0.10 -1.87 0.92
CA ALA A 91 0.79 -3.04 0.40
C ALA A 91 -0.10 -3.83 -0.55
N LEU A 92 0.51 -4.51 -1.51
CA LEU A 92 -0.18 -5.39 -2.44
C LEU A 92 -0.49 -6.72 -1.80
N VAL A 93 -1.65 -7.25 -2.15
CA VAL A 93 -2.10 -8.59 -1.82
C VAL A 93 -2.62 -9.24 -3.10
N LYS A 94 -2.06 -10.38 -3.46
CA LYS A 94 -2.57 -11.23 -4.56
C LYS A 94 -3.04 -12.54 -3.93
N TYR A 95 -4.27 -12.91 -4.22
CA TYR A 95 -4.84 -14.18 -3.77
C TYR A 95 -5.72 -14.75 -4.85
N LYS A 96 -5.32 -15.90 -5.40
CA LYS A 96 -5.96 -16.48 -6.58
C LYS A 96 -6.12 -15.40 -7.68
N ASN A 97 -7.30 -15.23 -8.22
CA ASN A 97 -7.59 -14.23 -9.26
C ASN A 97 -7.93 -12.83 -8.71
N HIS A 98 -7.61 -12.55 -7.43
CA HIS A 98 -7.89 -11.25 -6.82
C HIS A 98 -6.60 -10.49 -6.56
N LEU A 99 -6.52 -9.27 -7.08
CA LEU A 99 -5.50 -8.28 -6.75
C LEU A 99 -6.13 -7.22 -5.85
N ALA A 100 -5.49 -6.96 -4.72
CA ALA A 100 -5.95 -5.96 -3.78
C ALA A 100 -4.78 -5.14 -3.22
N CYS A 101 -5.08 -3.96 -2.69
CA CYS A 101 -4.18 -3.20 -1.84
C CYS A 101 -4.79 -3.10 -0.45
N LEU A 102 -4.04 -3.50 0.57
CA LEU A 102 -4.43 -3.34 1.96
C LEU A 102 -3.50 -2.32 2.62
N GLY A 103 -4.04 -1.44 3.44
CA GLY A 103 -3.25 -0.39 4.03
C GLY A 103 -3.85 0.24 5.28
N LEU A 104 -3.18 1.28 5.73
CA LEU A 104 -3.57 2.10 6.85
C LEU A 104 -4.01 3.48 6.37
N TYR A 105 -5.08 4.00 6.93
CA TYR A 105 -5.59 5.32 6.55
C TYR A 105 -5.76 6.25 7.74
N GLY A 106 -5.63 7.55 7.47
CA GLY A 106 -5.91 8.64 8.40
C GLY A 106 -7.03 9.54 7.92
N LYS A 107 -7.53 10.40 8.82
CA LYS A 107 -8.61 11.35 8.53
C LYS A 107 -8.11 12.59 7.79
N LYS A 108 -6.93 13.12 8.14
CA LYS A 108 -6.42 14.41 7.65
C LYS A 108 -4.92 14.43 7.36
N ASP A 109 -4.19 13.49 7.90
CA ASP A 109 -2.74 13.46 7.87
C ASP A 109 -2.23 12.02 8.00
N LEU A 110 -0.95 11.84 8.31
CA LEU A 110 -0.32 10.54 8.50
C LEU A 110 -0.66 9.84 9.82
N THR A 111 -1.66 10.31 10.58
CA THR A 111 -2.19 9.55 11.70
C THR A 111 -3.02 8.37 11.19
N THR A 112 -3.02 7.28 11.95
CA THR A 112 -3.74 6.07 11.58
C THR A 112 -5.05 5.97 12.34
N SER A 113 -6.14 5.90 11.60
CA SER A 113 -7.51 5.82 12.13
C SER A 113 -8.19 4.48 11.87
N GLY A 114 -7.59 3.65 11.02
CA GLY A 114 -8.13 2.33 10.66
C GLY A 114 -7.38 1.69 9.51
N VAL A 115 -7.93 0.59 9.05
CA VAL A 115 -7.45 -0.24 7.93
C VAL A 115 -8.31 0.02 6.70
N CYS A 116 -7.72 -0.01 5.53
CA CYS A 116 -8.42 0.09 4.25
C CYS A 116 -8.06 -1.07 3.32
N LEU A 117 -9.02 -1.49 2.53
CA LEU A 117 -8.88 -2.51 1.50
C LEU A 117 -9.43 -1.97 0.18
N PHE A 118 -8.66 -2.13 -0.89
CA PHE A 118 -9.00 -1.72 -2.24
C PHE A 118 -8.90 -2.91 -3.16
N ASN A 119 -10.00 -3.31 -3.79
CA ASN A 119 -9.94 -4.30 -4.85
C ASN A 119 -9.54 -3.61 -6.16
N ILE A 120 -8.61 -4.21 -6.87
CA ILE A 120 -7.98 -3.64 -8.05
C ILE A 120 -8.36 -4.45 -9.29
N ASN A 121 -8.80 -3.76 -10.34
CA ASN A 121 -8.94 -4.35 -11.65
C ASN A 121 -7.57 -4.67 -12.24
N GLN A 122 -7.27 -5.91 -12.48
CA GLN A 122 -5.94 -6.36 -12.95
C GLN A 122 -5.59 -5.90 -14.38
N LYS A 123 -6.60 -5.53 -15.19
CA LYS A 123 -6.39 -5.03 -16.57
C LYS A 123 -6.13 -3.54 -16.60
N THR A 124 -6.91 -2.77 -15.84
CA THR A 124 -6.86 -1.29 -15.88
C THR A 124 -6.07 -0.69 -14.73
N LEU A 125 -5.73 -1.48 -13.71
CA LEU A 125 -5.11 -1.06 -12.44
C LEU A 125 -5.92 -0.01 -11.67
N GLN A 126 -7.21 0.10 -11.96
CA GLN A 126 -8.12 1.00 -11.27
C GLN A 126 -8.72 0.35 -10.03
N ILE A 127 -9.05 1.17 -9.05
CA ILE A 127 -9.78 0.75 -7.85
C ILE A 127 -11.23 0.49 -8.26
N GLU A 128 -11.73 -0.73 -8.00
CA GLU A 128 -13.13 -1.11 -8.22
C GLU A 128 -13.95 -0.97 -6.94
N ILE A 129 -13.36 -1.32 -5.80
CA ILE A 129 -14.04 -1.30 -4.49
C ILE A 129 -13.10 -0.71 -3.46
N GLU A 130 -13.61 0.25 -2.68
CA GLU A 130 -12.95 0.81 -1.51
C GLU A 130 -13.70 0.41 -0.24
N LYS A 131 -12.99 -0.17 0.72
CA LYS A 131 -13.51 -0.48 2.06
C LYS A 131 -12.64 0.13 3.13
N TYR A 132 -13.26 0.72 4.15
CA TYR A 132 -12.58 1.32 5.30
C TYR A 132 -13.15 0.73 6.59
N ASN A 133 -12.27 0.20 7.43
CA ASN A 133 -12.61 -0.31 8.75
C ASN A 133 -11.93 0.56 9.82
N PRO A 134 -12.66 1.43 10.53
CA PRO A 134 -12.08 2.27 11.57
C PRO A 134 -11.68 1.42 12.78
N PHE A 135 -10.60 1.83 13.45
CA PHE A 135 -10.27 1.26 14.75
C PHE A 135 -11.34 1.60 15.78
N SER A 136 -11.66 0.65 16.64
CA SER A 136 -12.58 0.88 17.76
C SER A 136 -12.01 1.93 18.73
N GLU A 137 -12.89 2.63 19.43
CA GLU A 137 -12.48 3.60 20.45
C GLU A 137 -11.62 2.93 21.54
N GLN A 138 -11.97 1.73 21.92
CA GLN A 138 -11.21 0.92 22.86
C GLN A 138 -9.78 0.73 22.37
N PHE A 139 -9.59 0.21 21.13
CA PHE A 139 -8.27 0.01 20.54
C PHE A 139 -7.44 1.31 20.52
N LEU A 140 -8.06 2.43 20.12
CA LEU A 140 -7.40 3.74 20.08
C LEU A 140 -6.96 4.26 21.45
N THR A 141 -7.58 3.82 22.53
CA THR A 141 -7.39 4.40 23.87
C THR A 141 -6.70 3.50 24.87
N ASP A 142 -6.67 2.18 24.65
CA ASP A 142 -6.12 1.20 25.61
C ASP A 142 -4.70 1.51 26.08
N LYS A 143 -3.80 1.85 25.17
CA LYS A 143 -2.41 2.15 25.48
C LYS A 143 -2.20 3.39 26.35
N PHE A 144 -3.21 4.23 26.53
CA PHE A 144 -3.06 5.49 27.26
C PHE A 144 -3.44 5.42 28.73
N GLY A 145 -3.91 4.26 29.23
CA GLY A 145 -4.28 4.06 30.63
C GLY A 145 -5.23 5.19 31.10
N ASN A 146 -4.84 5.91 32.14
CA ASN A 146 -5.67 7.00 32.74
C ASN A 146 -5.47 8.40 32.10
N LYS A 147 -4.70 8.50 30.99
CA LYS A 147 -4.34 9.78 30.36
C LYS A 147 -5.48 10.33 29.49
N LYS A 148 -6.54 10.87 30.09
CA LYS A 148 -7.78 11.36 29.44
C LYS A 148 -7.52 12.26 28.21
N LYS A 149 -6.54 13.18 28.27
CA LYS A 149 -6.22 14.10 27.17
C LYS A 149 -5.68 13.37 25.93
N LEU A 150 -4.85 12.32 26.12
CA LEU A 150 -4.29 11.51 25.04
C LEU A 150 -5.39 10.63 24.42
N LYS A 151 -6.26 10.02 25.23
CA LYS A 151 -7.43 9.27 24.74
C LYS A 151 -8.30 10.13 23.83
N LYS A 152 -8.73 11.30 24.27
CA LYS A 152 -9.53 12.23 23.44
C LYS A 152 -8.83 12.58 22.12
N ARG A 153 -7.51 12.77 22.15
CA ARG A 153 -6.73 13.06 20.94
C ARG A 153 -6.70 11.86 19.99
N ALA A 154 -6.48 10.64 20.48
CA ALA A 154 -6.43 9.43 19.68
C ALA A 154 -7.79 9.14 19.00
N VAL A 155 -8.90 9.26 19.71
CA VAL A 155 -10.26 9.11 19.15
C VAL A 155 -10.55 10.14 18.06
N LYS A 156 -10.10 11.39 18.26
CA LYS A 156 -10.31 12.47 17.29
C LYS A 156 -9.46 12.33 16.04
N ASN A 157 -8.16 12.04 16.19
CA ASN A 157 -7.16 12.17 15.14
C ASN A 157 -6.58 10.82 14.66
N GLY A 158 -6.72 9.74 15.42
CA GLY A 158 -6.03 8.48 15.20
C GLY A 158 -4.72 8.37 15.98
N LEU A 159 -4.02 7.26 15.76
CA LEU A 159 -2.72 6.94 16.36
C LEU A 159 -1.56 7.48 15.52
N ASP A 160 -0.49 7.89 16.20
CA ASP A 160 0.75 8.30 15.54
C ASP A 160 1.65 7.08 15.29
N ASN A 161 2.47 7.14 14.24
CA ASN A 161 3.60 6.24 13.97
C ASN A 161 3.23 4.75 13.81
N ILE A 162 2.00 4.43 13.44
CA ILE A 162 1.64 3.05 13.10
C ILE A 162 2.21 2.70 11.73
N THR A 163 2.98 1.62 11.68
CA THR A 163 3.59 1.10 10.44
C THR A 163 3.01 -0.26 10.12
N LEU A 164 2.61 -0.45 8.88
CA LEU A 164 2.22 -1.75 8.36
C LEU A 164 3.48 -2.56 8.04
N ASN A 165 3.66 -3.68 8.72
CA ASN A 165 4.86 -4.50 8.57
C ASN A 165 4.63 -5.72 7.69
N ASN A 166 3.52 -6.43 7.88
CA ASN A 166 3.25 -7.65 7.13
C ASN A 166 1.74 -7.90 6.95
N ILE A 167 1.42 -8.59 5.87
CA ILE A 167 0.09 -9.10 5.58
C ILE A 167 0.23 -10.57 5.26
N HIS A 168 -0.49 -11.40 5.98
CA HIS A 168 -0.59 -12.83 5.72
C HIS A 168 -1.96 -13.14 5.13
N VAL A 169 -1.99 -13.82 4.00
CA VAL A 169 -3.22 -14.28 3.35
C VAL A 169 -3.46 -15.73 3.76
N MET A 170 -4.59 -15.99 4.37
CA MET A 170 -5.00 -17.33 4.77
C MET A 170 -5.57 -18.12 3.57
N GLU A 171 -5.62 -19.45 3.66
CA GLU A 171 -6.14 -20.32 2.60
C GLU A 171 -7.60 -20.03 2.21
N ASN A 172 -8.42 -19.57 3.16
CA ASN A 172 -9.80 -19.14 2.94
C ASN A 172 -9.94 -17.73 2.35
N GLY A 173 -8.83 -17.01 2.17
CA GLY A 173 -8.78 -15.63 1.66
C GLY A 173 -8.88 -14.54 2.73
N ASP A 174 -8.98 -14.89 4.00
CA ASP A 174 -8.89 -13.92 5.10
C ASP A 174 -7.49 -13.33 5.20
N LEU A 175 -7.42 -12.10 5.72
CA LEU A 175 -6.18 -11.36 5.84
C LEU A 175 -5.82 -11.13 7.31
N ILE A 176 -4.61 -11.53 7.69
CA ILE A 176 -4.02 -11.15 8.98
C ILE A 176 -3.05 -10.01 8.73
N VAL A 177 -3.26 -8.92 9.45
CA VAL A 177 -2.46 -7.71 9.33
C VAL A 177 -1.61 -7.54 10.57
N TYR A 178 -0.29 -7.44 10.38
CA TYR A 178 0.64 -7.08 11.44
C TYR A 178 1.09 -5.63 11.24
N ALA A 179 0.83 -4.80 12.25
CA ALA A 179 1.27 -3.42 12.29
C ALA A 179 1.79 -3.07 13.68
N GLU A 180 2.76 -2.19 13.74
CA GLU A 180 3.40 -1.76 15.01
C GLU A 180 3.53 -0.24 15.08
N GLU A 181 3.75 0.25 16.30
CA GLU A 181 3.99 1.66 16.63
C GLU A 181 5.48 1.95 16.88
#